data_066d12f8f77493524ceab01f8043886e
#
_entry.id   066d12f8f77493524ceab01f8043886e
#
_cell.length_a   1.000
_cell.length_b   1.000
_cell.length_c   1.000
_cell.angle_alpha   90.00
_cell.angle_beta   90.00
_cell.angle_gamma   90.00
#
_symmetry.space_group_name_H-M   'P 1'
#
loop_
_entity.id
_entity.type
_entity.pdbx_description
1 polymer ?
#
loop_
_entity_poly.entity_id
_entity_poly.type
_entity_poly.pdbx_seq_one_letter_code
_entity_poly.pdbx_strand_id
1 'polypeptide(L)'
;MTTLIRTDQRIKYYSTSLVRASVTRKLAALMSIEESSFEDFFEVHDLDFNTWNVINGLEVCPVFSPHPVETNILFFRTLWKDGYVEYAHMADIASFEVLEGMITEDPEAPGISREMFEKTREHYLKPVQLKKIDIGGGLIHGKAEDFIDDTSEKIILSHTAQELTNQQKVSGSAVSFGATDVLIPGNSDYSMRTAHGFLRGYYSGVEDSDINMLLNCGHEIYNAGTLLIHHNEVPKSVFLILTGTVEFIASEDSRSSILSSGSVVGDMAVLTGSNHFGTYRALSQVDALTIPASLFQEFISRNQLEEEIKHILDIMEYFQQSWLFGESVSSPVKARIARKTELLECKKGDMIPNDFGLFMLIHGDIDLAVKEHQDQHLKIENGDFWGEGKLFFFQQLFTHAVAMEDSTIYRITEAELLKEIPVVRWKLIEHWEKRRDKIQKSIGF
;
A
#
# COMPACT_ATOMS: atom_id res chain seq x y z
N MET A 1 23.20 9.19 2.50
CA MET A 1 24.41 9.73 3.17
C MET A 1 25.66 9.61 2.32
N THR A 2 25.99 8.49 1.70
CA THR A 2 27.16 8.39 0.79
C THR A 2 27.16 9.48 -0.30
N THR A 3 25.98 9.83 -0.83
CA THR A 3 25.82 10.91 -1.81
C THR A 3 26.13 12.28 -1.20
N LEU A 4 25.65 12.56 0.01
CA LEU A 4 25.89 13.83 0.72
C LEU A 4 27.38 14.03 1.01
N ILE A 5 28.08 12.97 1.45
CA ILE A 5 29.53 13.02 1.66
C ILE A 5 30.29 13.37 0.36
N ARG A 6 29.81 12.82 -0.79
CA ARG A 6 30.47 13.03 -2.08
C ARG A 6 30.20 14.39 -2.72
N THR A 7 29.07 15.01 -2.41
CA THR A 7 28.61 16.24 -3.07
C THR A 7 28.76 17.49 -2.21
N ASP A 8 29.18 17.33 -0.95
CA ASP A 8 29.29 18.43 0.07
C ASP A 8 27.94 19.20 0.18
N GLN A 9 26.82 18.50 -0.03
CA GLN A 9 25.48 19.06 0.07
C GLN A 9 24.86 18.65 1.41
N ARG A 10 24.12 19.58 2.02
CA ARG A 10 23.31 19.31 3.21
C ARG A 10 21.84 19.23 2.83
N ILE A 11 21.13 18.31 3.49
CA ILE A 11 19.67 18.24 3.37
C ILE A 11 19.06 19.13 4.45
N LYS A 12 18.10 19.98 4.08
CA LYS A 12 17.28 20.71 5.05
C LYS A 12 16.45 19.73 5.85
N TYR A 13 16.62 19.75 7.16
CA TYR A 13 15.94 18.87 8.10
C TYR A 13 15.08 19.70 9.05
N TYR A 14 13.78 19.52 8.96
CA TYR A 14 12.79 20.23 9.76
C TYR A 14 12.14 19.27 10.75
N SER A 15 12.23 19.54 12.05
CA SER A 15 11.54 18.78 13.09
C SER A 15 11.49 19.58 14.39
N THR A 16 10.71 19.10 15.37
CA THR A 16 10.84 19.63 16.73
C THR A 16 12.15 19.18 17.34
N SER A 17 12.67 19.95 18.30
CA SER A 17 13.90 19.61 19.03
C SER A 17 13.87 18.23 19.67
N LEU A 18 12.68 17.82 20.16
CA LEU A 18 12.44 16.48 20.75
C LEU A 18 12.72 15.36 19.75
N VAL A 19 12.05 15.40 18.60
CA VAL A 19 12.23 14.38 17.55
C VAL A 19 13.63 14.44 16.96
N ARG A 20 14.19 15.66 16.77
CA ARG A 20 15.57 15.82 16.31
C ARG A 20 16.56 15.10 17.21
N ALA A 21 16.47 15.28 18.52
CA ALA A 21 17.37 14.63 19.48
C ALA A 21 17.30 13.08 19.36
N SER A 22 16.10 12.53 19.21
CA SER A 22 15.91 11.09 19.01
C SER A 22 16.52 10.59 17.69
N VAL A 23 16.24 11.29 16.59
CA VAL A 23 16.75 10.93 15.24
C VAL A 23 18.26 11.04 15.20
N THR A 24 18.86 12.11 15.77
CA THR A 24 20.31 12.29 15.84
C THR A 24 20.98 11.11 16.52
N ARG A 25 20.52 10.71 17.72
CA ARG A 25 21.06 9.54 18.44
C ARG A 25 20.96 8.24 17.62
N LYS A 26 19.79 8.00 17.01
CA LYS A 26 19.57 6.77 16.20
C LYS A 26 20.47 6.74 14.97
N LEU A 27 20.59 7.84 14.24
CA LEU A 27 21.44 7.91 13.05
C LEU A 27 22.93 7.82 13.41
N ALA A 28 23.38 8.52 14.46
CA ALA A 28 24.76 8.44 14.93
C ALA A 28 25.15 6.99 15.29
N ALA A 29 24.28 6.28 16.04
CA ALA A 29 24.50 4.89 16.37
C ALA A 29 24.54 3.97 15.15
N LEU A 30 23.61 4.13 14.22
CA LEU A 30 23.55 3.30 12.99
C LEU A 30 24.77 3.51 12.07
N MET A 31 25.36 4.69 12.09
CA MET A 31 26.47 5.06 11.22
C MET A 31 27.83 4.97 11.91
N SER A 32 27.86 4.69 13.21
CA SER A 32 29.09 4.70 14.03
C SER A 32 29.83 6.03 13.94
N ILE A 33 29.09 7.16 14.04
CA ILE A 33 29.61 8.53 14.08
C ILE A 33 29.18 9.22 15.38
N GLU A 34 29.83 10.34 15.70
CA GLU A 34 29.43 11.20 16.81
C GLU A 34 28.12 11.94 16.50
N GLU A 35 27.29 12.20 17.53
CA GLU A 35 26.05 12.97 17.36
C GLU A 35 26.29 14.37 16.79
N SER A 36 27.41 15.00 17.13
CA SER A 36 27.83 16.30 16.59
C SER A 36 28.02 16.32 15.08
N SER A 37 28.29 15.15 14.46
CA SER A 37 28.44 15.05 13.00
C SER A 37 27.09 15.07 12.26
N PHE A 38 25.95 15.12 12.96
CA PHE A 38 24.64 15.20 12.32
C PHE A 38 24.50 16.45 11.45
N GLU A 39 25.02 17.59 11.92
CA GLU A 39 24.99 18.86 11.20
C GLU A 39 25.95 18.92 10.00
N ASP A 40 26.89 17.99 9.87
CA ASP A 40 27.71 17.86 8.66
C ASP A 40 26.87 17.41 7.45
N PHE A 41 25.75 16.71 7.70
CA PHE A 41 24.87 16.15 6.68
C PHE A 41 23.55 16.94 6.53
N PHE A 42 23.11 17.58 7.61
CA PHE A 42 21.80 18.23 7.67
C PHE A 42 21.91 19.71 8.05
N GLU A 43 21.19 20.56 7.32
CA GLU A 43 20.88 21.93 7.72
C GLU A 43 19.65 21.88 8.62
N VAL A 44 19.86 22.00 9.93
CA VAL A 44 18.82 21.76 10.94
C VAL A 44 17.96 23.00 11.15
N HIS A 45 16.64 22.81 11.13
CA HIS A 45 15.62 23.81 11.41
C HIS A 45 14.64 23.26 12.44
N ASP A 46 14.62 23.84 13.64
CA ASP A 46 13.67 23.45 14.68
C ASP A 46 12.31 24.08 14.42
N LEU A 47 11.24 23.26 14.58
CA LEU A 47 9.86 23.67 14.47
C LEU A 47 9.30 23.97 15.86
N ASP A 48 8.61 25.11 15.99
CA ASP A 48 7.92 25.50 17.21
C ASP A 48 6.62 24.72 17.38
N PHE A 49 6.42 24.14 18.56
CA PHE A 49 5.22 23.40 18.92
C PHE A 49 3.96 24.29 18.92
N ASN A 50 2.84 23.72 18.53
CA ASN A 50 1.52 24.37 18.50
C ASN A 50 1.50 25.68 17.68
N THR A 51 2.41 25.81 16.74
CA THR A 51 2.59 27.00 15.90
C THR A 51 2.71 26.58 14.45
N TRP A 52 2.11 27.37 13.56
CA TRP A 52 2.26 27.19 12.12
C TRP A 52 3.64 27.69 11.66
N ASN A 53 4.54 26.78 11.38
CA ASN A 53 5.88 27.06 10.87
C ASN A 53 5.84 27.08 9.33
N VAL A 54 6.29 28.15 8.70
CA VAL A 54 6.25 28.29 7.24
C VAL A 54 7.51 27.68 6.61
N ILE A 55 7.32 26.73 5.71
CA ILE A 55 8.40 26.04 4.99
C ILE A 55 8.11 26.09 3.49
N ASN A 56 8.70 27.05 2.77
CA ASN A 56 8.55 27.19 1.32
C ASN A 56 7.09 27.20 0.82
N GLY A 57 6.20 27.88 1.54
CA GLY A 57 4.77 28.00 1.19
C GLY A 57 3.88 26.85 1.75
N LEU A 58 4.48 25.84 2.36
CA LEU A 58 3.78 24.86 3.18
C LEU A 58 3.86 25.30 4.65
N GLU A 59 2.74 25.29 5.37
CA GLU A 59 2.72 25.53 6.80
C GLU A 59 2.62 24.20 7.55
N VAL A 60 3.45 24.02 8.58
CA VAL A 60 3.52 22.81 9.40
C VAL A 60 3.34 23.17 10.87
N CYS A 61 2.39 22.52 11.54
CA CYS A 61 2.16 22.68 12.96
C CYS A 61 2.36 21.34 13.68
N PRO A 62 3.53 21.16 14.36
CA PRO A 62 3.74 20.01 15.21
C PRO A 62 2.97 20.17 16.51
N VAL A 63 2.26 19.12 16.93
CA VAL A 63 1.64 19.03 18.25
C VAL A 63 2.13 17.80 18.99
N PHE A 64 2.06 17.85 20.30
CA PHE A 64 2.54 16.76 21.14
C PHE A 64 1.69 15.51 20.97
N SER A 65 2.35 14.35 20.88
CA SER A 65 1.74 13.03 20.94
C SER A 65 2.18 12.34 22.24
N PRO A 66 1.26 11.98 23.15
CA PRO A 66 1.61 11.28 24.36
C PRO A 66 1.86 9.78 24.08
N HIS A 67 2.98 9.51 23.43
CA HIS A 67 3.42 8.17 23.05
C HIS A 67 4.79 7.88 23.69
N PRO A 68 5.09 6.62 24.12
CA PRO A 68 6.36 6.29 24.78
C PRO A 68 7.62 6.53 23.94
N VAL A 69 7.51 6.49 22.63
CA VAL A 69 8.60 6.85 21.72
C VAL A 69 8.38 8.30 21.27
N GLU A 70 9.48 9.06 21.22
CA GLU A 70 9.42 10.47 20.81
C GLU A 70 8.85 10.61 19.40
N THR A 71 7.67 11.19 19.30
CA THR A 71 6.94 11.43 18.07
C THR A 71 6.12 12.71 18.15
N ASN A 72 5.64 13.19 17.01
CA ASN A 72 4.74 14.33 16.92
C ASN A 72 3.60 14.03 15.97
N ILE A 73 2.43 14.54 16.29
CA ILE A 73 1.38 14.74 15.30
C ILE A 73 1.77 15.96 14.48
N LEU A 74 1.65 15.85 13.16
CA LEU A 74 1.97 16.94 12.25
C LEU A 74 0.74 17.33 11.45
N PHE A 75 0.29 18.57 11.62
CA PHE A 75 -0.68 19.16 10.72
C PHE A 75 0.07 19.93 9.63
N PHE A 76 -0.31 19.69 8.39
CA PHE A 76 0.19 20.40 7.22
C PHE A 76 -0.96 21.16 6.60
N ARG A 77 -0.73 22.40 6.17
CA ARG A 77 -1.71 23.14 5.38
C ARG A 77 -1.06 24.03 4.34
N THR A 78 -1.81 24.35 3.32
CA THR A 78 -1.46 25.41 2.37
C THR A 78 -2.71 26.10 1.88
N LEU A 79 -2.58 27.37 1.51
CA LEU A 79 -3.69 28.14 0.96
C LEU A 79 -4.00 27.69 -0.47
N TRP A 80 -5.27 27.43 -0.74
CA TRP A 80 -5.77 27.08 -2.07
C TRP A 80 -7.02 27.91 -2.39
N LYS A 81 -7.72 27.59 -3.50
CA LYS A 81 -8.82 28.40 -4.07
C LYS A 81 -9.89 28.79 -3.07
N ASP A 82 -10.33 27.86 -2.23
CA ASP A 82 -11.46 28.00 -1.32
C ASP A 82 -11.03 28.10 0.16
N GLY A 83 -9.75 28.36 0.41
CA GLY A 83 -9.19 28.46 1.76
C GLY A 83 -8.02 27.50 1.99
N TYR A 84 -7.76 27.16 3.25
CA TYR A 84 -6.71 26.22 3.58
C TYR A 84 -7.14 24.77 3.30
N VAL A 85 -6.28 24.02 2.67
CA VAL A 85 -6.37 22.56 2.56
C VAL A 85 -5.40 21.96 3.55
N GLU A 86 -5.91 21.08 4.42
CA GLU A 86 -5.17 20.53 5.56
C GLU A 86 -4.98 18.99 5.44
N TYR A 87 -3.81 18.54 5.85
CA TYR A 87 -3.47 17.12 6.05
C TYR A 87 -3.00 16.91 7.48
N ALA A 88 -3.52 15.88 8.15
CA ALA A 88 -3.04 15.46 9.47
C ALA A 88 -2.30 14.12 9.39
N HIS A 89 -1.03 14.13 9.78
CA HIS A 89 -0.22 12.93 9.97
C HIS A 89 -0.13 12.63 11.46
N MET A 90 -0.88 11.60 11.90
CA MET A 90 -0.95 11.29 13.33
C MET A 90 0.32 10.62 13.85
N ALA A 91 1.18 10.08 12.97
CA ALA A 91 2.37 9.32 13.34
C ALA A 91 2.01 8.17 14.32
N ASP A 92 2.84 7.92 15.33
CA ASP A 92 2.54 6.94 16.37
C ASP A 92 1.71 7.62 17.46
N ILE A 93 0.47 7.17 17.66
CA ILE A 93 -0.48 7.69 18.65
C ILE A 93 -0.94 6.58 19.58
N ALA A 94 -1.32 6.93 20.79
CA ALA A 94 -1.95 6.01 21.74
C ALA A 94 -3.48 6.08 21.62
N SER A 95 -4.17 4.95 21.86
CA SER A 95 -5.64 4.92 21.88
C SER A 95 -6.22 5.75 23.04
N PHE A 96 -7.46 6.19 22.91
CA PHE A 96 -8.13 6.93 24.00
C PHE A 96 -8.20 6.11 25.29
N GLU A 97 -8.43 4.80 25.20
CA GLU A 97 -8.45 3.90 26.35
C GLU A 97 -7.11 3.90 27.10
N VAL A 98 -5.99 3.85 26.37
CA VAL A 98 -4.64 3.92 26.95
C VAL A 98 -4.41 5.29 27.60
N LEU A 99 -4.76 6.37 26.90
CA LEU A 99 -4.59 7.73 27.40
C LEU A 99 -5.43 8.00 28.65
N GLU A 100 -6.67 7.52 28.71
CA GLU A 100 -7.51 7.62 29.91
C GLU A 100 -6.91 6.88 31.11
N GLY A 101 -6.34 5.71 30.85
CA GLY A 101 -5.61 4.92 31.87
C GLY A 101 -4.33 5.58 32.36
N MET A 102 -3.79 6.55 31.63
CA MET A 102 -2.58 7.31 32.00
C MET A 102 -2.89 8.60 32.78
N ILE A 103 -4.17 8.96 32.95
CA ILE A 103 -4.53 10.21 33.64
C ILE A 103 -4.16 10.11 35.12
N THR A 104 -3.38 11.08 35.59
CA THR A 104 -2.99 11.21 37.01
C THR A 104 -3.08 12.65 37.46
N GLU A 105 -3.45 12.84 38.74
CA GLU A 105 -3.42 14.13 39.42
C GLU A 105 -2.12 14.35 40.21
N ASP A 106 -1.33 13.28 40.36
CA ASP A 106 -0.02 13.34 41.05
C ASP A 106 1.05 13.82 40.05
N PRO A 107 1.66 14.99 40.25
CA PRO A 107 2.67 15.54 39.35
C PRO A 107 3.99 14.73 39.34
N GLU A 108 4.23 13.91 40.34
CA GLU A 108 5.43 13.05 40.42
C GLU A 108 5.18 11.64 39.84
N ALA A 109 3.93 11.28 39.58
CA ALA A 109 3.61 9.99 38.96
C ALA A 109 3.74 10.06 37.44
N PRO A 110 4.24 8.98 36.79
CA PRO A 110 4.26 8.91 35.34
C PRO A 110 2.81 8.89 34.78
N GLY A 111 2.51 9.81 33.88
CA GLY A 111 1.16 9.92 33.29
C GLY A 111 0.92 11.26 32.61
N ILE A 112 -0.32 11.56 32.32
CA ILE A 112 -0.77 12.82 31.73
C ILE A 112 -1.86 13.47 32.57
N SER A 113 -1.96 14.81 32.53
CA SER A 113 -3.09 15.49 33.15
C SER A 113 -4.38 15.29 32.35
N ARG A 114 -5.53 15.45 32.99
CA ARG A 114 -6.83 15.46 32.31
C ARG A 114 -6.89 16.55 31.23
N GLU A 115 -6.33 17.72 31.48
CA GLU A 115 -6.23 18.79 30.47
C GLU A 115 -5.45 18.35 29.24
N MET A 116 -4.32 17.67 29.43
CA MET A 116 -3.51 17.12 28.34
C MET A 116 -4.30 16.08 27.55
N PHE A 117 -5.04 15.19 28.22
CA PHE A 117 -5.90 14.20 27.57
C PHE A 117 -6.96 14.88 26.67
N GLU A 118 -7.71 15.84 27.21
CA GLU A 118 -8.75 16.53 26.44
C GLU A 118 -8.17 17.29 25.23
N LYS A 119 -7.03 17.95 25.40
CA LYS A 119 -6.32 18.63 24.31
C LYS A 119 -5.82 17.65 23.25
N THR A 120 -5.33 16.51 23.66
CA THR A 120 -4.90 15.44 22.75
C THR A 120 -6.09 14.91 21.94
N ARG A 121 -7.22 14.67 22.61
CA ARG A 121 -8.46 14.23 21.97
C ARG A 121 -8.97 15.25 20.96
N GLU A 122 -8.91 16.55 21.30
CA GLU A 122 -9.24 17.63 20.37
C GLU A 122 -8.36 17.60 19.12
N HIS A 123 -7.05 17.41 19.27
CA HIS A 123 -6.13 17.28 18.14
C HIS A 123 -6.41 16.02 17.30
N TYR A 124 -6.72 14.88 17.92
CA TYR A 124 -7.01 13.64 17.21
C TYR A 124 -8.26 13.78 16.33
N LEU A 125 -9.31 14.40 16.85
CA LEU A 125 -10.61 14.55 16.19
C LEU A 125 -10.74 15.85 15.38
N LYS A 126 -9.68 16.68 15.29
CA LYS A 126 -9.71 17.90 14.46
C LYS A 126 -10.01 17.52 13.00
N PRO A 127 -11.13 18.00 12.40
CA PRO A 127 -11.46 17.71 11.01
C PRO A 127 -10.45 18.31 10.03
N VAL A 128 -10.08 17.53 9.02
CA VAL A 128 -9.18 17.92 7.92
C VAL A 128 -9.59 17.23 6.61
N GLN A 129 -9.06 17.64 5.46
CA GLN A 129 -9.35 16.99 4.19
C GLN A 129 -8.77 15.57 4.12
N LEU A 130 -7.59 15.36 4.68
CA LEU A 130 -6.98 14.03 4.74
C LEU A 130 -6.34 13.80 6.10
N LYS A 131 -6.64 12.66 6.72
CA LYS A 131 -6.04 12.25 7.98
C LYS A 131 -5.44 10.85 7.83
N LYS A 132 -4.17 10.70 8.22
CA LYS A 132 -3.51 9.40 8.29
C LYS A 132 -3.33 9.00 9.74
N ILE A 133 -3.89 7.84 10.12
CA ILE A 133 -3.93 7.34 11.49
C ILE A 133 -3.12 6.04 11.57
N ASP A 134 -2.35 5.90 12.63
CA ASP A 134 -1.72 4.65 13.03
C ASP A 134 -2.67 3.81 13.88
N ILE A 135 -2.99 2.60 13.42
CA ILE A 135 -3.83 1.63 14.14
C ILE A 135 -3.12 0.28 14.35
N GLY A 136 -1.83 0.23 14.06
CA GLY A 136 -1.04 -1.01 14.08
C GLY A 136 -0.20 -1.17 15.33
N GLY A 137 0.37 -2.38 15.52
CA GLY A 137 1.40 -2.64 16.51
C GLY A 137 0.92 -3.07 17.91
N GLY A 138 -0.36 -3.12 18.18
CA GLY A 138 -0.92 -3.68 19.43
C GLY A 138 -0.99 -2.69 20.61
N LEU A 139 -0.83 -3.13 21.82
CA LEU A 139 -1.19 -2.62 23.14
C LEU A 139 -1.34 -1.09 23.36
N ILE A 140 -0.59 -0.23 22.69
CA ILE A 140 -0.58 1.22 22.94
C ILE A 140 -1.03 2.06 21.75
N HIS A 141 -1.08 1.50 20.55
CA HIS A 141 -1.39 2.26 19.33
C HIS A 141 -2.85 2.71 19.26
N GLY A 142 -3.13 3.66 18.36
CA GLY A 142 -4.47 4.14 18.09
C GLY A 142 -5.42 3.04 17.65
N LYS A 143 -6.71 3.25 17.88
CA LYS A 143 -7.77 2.36 17.41
C LYS A 143 -8.63 3.08 16.38
N ALA A 144 -9.06 2.38 15.33
CA ALA A 144 -9.95 2.95 14.33
C ALA A 144 -11.27 3.44 14.95
N GLU A 145 -11.73 2.76 16.00
CA GLU A 145 -12.95 3.09 16.75
C GLU A 145 -12.87 4.44 17.47
N ASP A 146 -11.68 4.91 17.82
CA ASP A 146 -11.46 6.22 18.44
C ASP A 146 -11.84 7.38 17.49
N PHE A 147 -11.91 7.10 16.19
CA PHE A 147 -12.17 8.07 15.13
C PHE A 147 -13.54 7.90 14.45
N ILE A 148 -14.46 7.17 15.06
CA ILE A 148 -15.79 6.92 14.46
C ILE A 148 -16.61 8.21 14.32
N ASP A 149 -16.39 9.18 15.20
CA ASP A 149 -17.04 10.48 15.19
C ASP A 149 -16.22 11.57 14.47
N ASP A 150 -15.10 11.21 13.87
CA ASP A 150 -14.26 12.13 13.12
C ASP A 150 -14.93 12.50 11.79
N THR A 151 -15.04 13.79 11.52
CA THR A 151 -15.70 14.32 10.33
C THR A 151 -14.72 14.76 9.24
N SER A 152 -13.48 14.28 9.28
CA SER A 152 -12.52 14.50 8.20
C SER A 152 -13.03 13.90 6.87
N GLU A 153 -12.72 14.54 5.75
CA GLU A 153 -13.24 14.13 4.44
C GLU A 153 -12.73 12.74 4.04
N LYS A 154 -11.47 12.44 4.38
CA LYS A 154 -10.86 11.11 4.15
C LYS A 154 -9.96 10.73 5.31
N ILE A 155 -10.16 9.52 5.82
CA ILE A 155 -9.29 8.91 6.85
C ILE A 155 -8.60 7.69 6.26
N ILE A 156 -7.27 7.64 6.41
CA ILE A 156 -6.42 6.53 6.00
C ILE A 156 -5.93 5.82 7.26
N LEU A 157 -6.22 4.53 7.36
CA LEU A 157 -5.74 3.65 8.43
C LEU A 157 -4.46 2.96 7.97
N SER A 158 -3.39 3.12 8.74
CA SER A 158 -2.05 2.66 8.38
C SER A 158 -1.38 1.86 9.50
N HIS A 159 -0.17 1.36 9.24
CA HIS A 159 0.67 0.61 10.18
C HIS A 159 0.01 -0.71 10.63
N THR A 160 -0.76 -1.35 9.76
CA THR A 160 -1.31 -2.68 10.01
C THR A 160 -0.78 -3.66 8.96
N ALA A 161 -0.42 -4.87 9.42
CA ALA A 161 -0.05 -5.99 8.55
C ALA A 161 -1.25 -6.86 8.18
N GLN A 162 -2.40 -6.64 8.83
CA GLN A 162 -3.64 -7.38 8.61
C GLN A 162 -4.61 -6.56 7.76
N GLU A 163 -5.49 -7.24 7.07
CA GLU A 163 -6.61 -6.59 6.40
C GLU A 163 -7.55 -5.93 7.41
N LEU A 164 -8.08 -4.77 7.04
CA LEU A 164 -9.03 -4.05 7.88
C LEU A 164 -10.32 -4.87 8.05
N THR A 165 -10.82 -4.95 9.27
CA THR A 165 -12.14 -5.49 9.57
C THR A 165 -13.23 -4.57 9.01
N ASN A 166 -14.44 -5.11 8.84
CA ASN A 166 -15.60 -4.31 8.42
C ASN A 166 -15.91 -3.17 9.39
N GLN A 167 -15.64 -3.35 10.68
CA GLN A 167 -15.81 -2.31 11.70
C GLN A 167 -14.78 -1.19 11.50
N GLN A 168 -13.53 -1.50 11.28
CA GLN A 168 -12.49 -0.51 11.01
C GLN A 168 -12.73 0.26 9.71
N LYS A 169 -13.25 -0.41 8.68
CA LYS A 169 -13.61 0.22 7.39
C LYS A 169 -14.73 1.27 7.51
N VAL A 170 -15.46 1.31 8.61
CA VAL A 170 -16.43 2.40 8.90
C VAL A 170 -15.71 3.71 9.20
N SER A 171 -14.57 3.65 9.93
CA SER A 171 -13.81 4.85 10.31
C SER A 171 -12.84 5.31 9.23
N GLY A 172 -12.39 4.44 8.34
CA GLY A 172 -11.41 4.82 7.31
C GLY A 172 -11.09 3.71 6.32
N SER A 173 -10.18 3.99 5.39
CA SER A 173 -9.75 3.07 4.35
C SER A 173 -8.31 2.60 4.54
N ALA A 174 -7.99 1.41 3.99
CA ALA A 174 -6.61 0.93 3.93
C ALA A 174 -5.74 1.77 2.99
N VAL A 175 -4.43 1.69 3.19
CA VAL A 175 -3.42 2.23 2.27
C VAL A 175 -2.90 1.11 1.39
N SER A 176 -2.95 1.31 0.07
CA SER A 176 -2.28 0.43 -0.88
C SER A 176 -0.86 0.93 -1.15
N PHE A 177 0.14 0.04 -1.07
CA PHE A 177 1.50 0.40 -1.47
C PHE A 177 1.55 0.80 -2.95
N GLY A 178 2.19 1.94 -3.24
CA GLY A 178 2.29 2.51 -4.58
C GLY A 178 1.11 3.39 -4.98
N ALA A 179 0.09 3.58 -4.11
CA ALA A 179 -0.97 4.56 -4.33
C ALA A 179 -0.53 5.97 -3.92
N THR A 180 -1.09 6.97 -4.58
CA THR A 180 -0.86 8.38 -4.28
C THR A 180 -2.19 9.11 -4.16
N ASP A 181 -2.39 9.85 -3.08
CA ASP A 181 -3.48 10.80 -2.92
C ASP A 181 -2.98 12.22 -3.15
N VAL A 182 -3.72 13.01 -3.93
CA VAL A 182 -3.39 14.40 -4.24
C VAL A 182 -4.48 15.29 -3.66
N LEU A 183 -4.13 16.13 -2.69
CA LEU A 183 -5.07 17.08 -2.08
C LEU A 183 -5.21 18.35 -2.90
N ILE A 184 -4.11 18.83 -3.46
CA ILE A 184 -4.09 20.01 -4.33
C ILE A 184 -3.46 19.57 -5.65
N PRO A 185 -4.24 19.50 -6.74
CA PRO A 185 -3.69 19.19 -8.03
C PRO A 185 -2.72 20.30 -8.42
N GLY A 186 -1.48 19.89 -8.74
CA GLY A 186 -0.48 20.79 -9.35
C GLY A 186 -0.93 21.29 -10.71
N ASN A 187 -0.06 21.98 -11.41
CA ASN A 187 -0.29 22.30 -12.82
C ASN A 187 -0.53 21.00 -13.59
N SER A 188 -1.29 21.07 -14.69
CA SER A 188 -1.71 19.95 -15.54
C SER A 188 -0.60 18.93 -15.87
N ASP A 189 0.66 19.34 -15.81
CA ASP A 189 1.83 18.46 -15.97
C ASP A 189 1.95 17.33 -14.96
N TYR A 190 1.44 17.48 -13.74
CA TYR A 190 1.53 16.40 -12.74
C TYR A 190 0.59 15.25 -13.08
N SER A 191 -0.67 15.52 -13.36
CA SER A 191 -1.66 14.50 -13.74
C SER A 191 -1.23 13.78 -15.02
N MET A 192 -0.72 14.49 -16.02
CA MET A 192 -0.24 13.91 -17.28
C MET A 192 1.01 13.04 -17.08
N ARG A 193 1.99 13.48 -16.26
CA ARG A 193 3.17 12.68 -15.95
C ARG A 193 2.80 11.42 -15.16
N THR A 194 1.86 11.55 -14.24
CA THR A 194 1.35 10.42 -13.47
C THR A 194 0.62 9.42 -14.36
N ALA A 195 -0.27 9.90 -15.24
CA ALA A 195 -0.95 9.08 -16.24
C ALA A 195 0.04 8.34 -17.15
N HIS A 196 1.05 9.06 -17.67
CA HIS A 196 2.11 8.47 -18.48
C HIS A 196 2.86 7.37 -17.70
N GLY A 197 3.23 7.62 -16.45
CA GLY A 197 3.90 6.64 -15.58
C GLY A 197 3.07 5.38 -15.37
N PHE A 198 1.76 5.52 -15.14
CA PHE A 198 0.86 4.40 -14.99
C PHE A 198 0.69 3.60 -16.28
N LEU A 199 0.42 4.29 -17.41
CA LEU A 199 0.30 3.63 -18.71
C LEU A 199 1.58 2.91 -19.10
N ARG A 200 2.75 3.48 -18.83
CA ARG A 200 4.04 2.79 -19.02
C ARG A 200 4.20 1.57 -18.10
N GLY A 201 3.66 1.64 -16.90
CA GLY A 201 3.58 0.50 -16.00
C GLY A 201 2.74 -0.64 -16.58
N TYR A 202 1.62 -0.35 -17.23
CA TYR A 202 0.73 -1.35 -17.85
C TYR A 202 1.19 -1.80 -19.24
N TYR A 203 1.83 -0.93 -20.04
CA TYR A 203 2.14 -1.15 -21.45
C TYR A 203 3.62 -0.89 -21.74
N SER A 204 4.51 -1.59 -21.03
CA SER A 204 5.95 -1.31 -21.03
C SER A 204 6.67 -1.48 -22.38
N GLY A 205 6.10 -2.27 -23.29
CA GLY A 205 6.67 -2.51 -24.63
C GLY A 205 6.14 -1.58 -25.72
N VAL A 206 5.17 -0.71 -25.40
CA VAL A 206 4.49 0.14 -26.38
C VAL A 206 5.29 1.43 -26.63
N GLU A 207 5.29 1.90 -27.88
CA GLU A 207 5.93 3.16 -28.26
C GLU A 207 5.29 4.37 -27.57
N ASP A 208 6.09 5.40 -27.27
CA ASP A 208 5.61 6.63 -26.62
C ASP A 208 4.52 7.36 -27.41
N SER A 209 4.55 7.28 -28.74
CA SER A 209 3.52 7.86 -29.60
C SER A 209 2.14 7.29 -29.36
N ASP A 210 2.04 5.97 -29.12
CA ASP A 210 0.78 5.28 -28.85
C ASP A 210 0.30 5.51 -27.39
N ILE A 211 1.22 5.57 -26.44
CA ILE A 211 0.89 6.00 -25.07
C ILE A 211 0.36 7.45 -25.07
N ASN A 212 1.01 8.35 -25.78
CA ASN A 212 0.58 9.74 -25.90
C ASN A 212 -0.81 9.88 -26.56
N MET A 213 -1.20 8.96 -27.43
CA MET A 213 -2.55 8.92 -27.99
C MET A 213 -3.61 8.75 -26.90
N LEU A 214 -3.36 7.86 -25.91
CA LEU A 214 -4.25 7.69 -24.76
C LEU A 214 -4.25 8.93 -23.86
N LEU A 215 -3.09 9.57 -23.66
CA LEU A 215 -2.95 10.76 -22.83
C LEU A 215 -3.70 11.99 -23.40
N ASN A 216 -4.00 12.01 -24.69
CA ASN A 216 -4.81 13.08 -25.29
C ASN A 216 -6.31 12.96 -24.99
N CYS A 217 -6.74 11.91 -24.25
CA CYS A 217 -8.11 11.77 -23.81
C CYS A 217 -8.47 12.78 -22.70
N GLY A 218 -9.77 12.99 -22.50
CA GLY A 218 -10.27 13.94 -21.50
C GLY A 218 -10.07 13.45 -20.06
N HIS A 219 -9.96 14.40 -19.16
CA HIS A 219 -10.01 14.16 -17.73
C HIS A 219 -11.40 14.45 -17.20
N GLU A 220 -11.90 13.60 -16.31
CA GLU A 220 -13.18 13.80 -15.64
C GLU A 220 -13.00 13.68 -14.13
N ILE A 221 -13.69 14.55 -13.39
CA ILE A 221 -13.67 14.57 -11.94
C ILE A 221 -15.01 14.04 -11.42
N TYR A 222 -14.95 13.02 -10.56
CA TYR A 222 -16.10 12.40 -9.93
C TYR A 222 -16.10 12.71 -8.45
N ASN A 223 -17.21 13.19 -7.93
CA ASN A 223 -17.38 13.38 -6.49
C ASN A 223 -17.61 12.04 -5.78
N ALA A 224 -17.30 11.99 -4.49
CA ALA A 224 -17.59 10.82 -3.67
C ALA A 224 -19.07 10.40 -3.79
N GLY A 225 -19.30 9.10 -3.89
CA GLY A 225 -20.64 8.51 -4.10
C GLY A 225 -21.08 8.41 -5.56
N THR A 226 -20.41 9.09 -6.51
CA THR A 226 -20.74 9.01 -7.93
C THR A 226 -20.42 7.62 -8.49
N LEU A 227 -21.32 7.08 -9.31
CA LEU A 227 -21.06 5.85 -10.07
C LEU A 227 -20.33 6.19 -11.37
N LEU A 228 -19.15 5.61 -11.57
CA LEU A 228 -18.38 5.72 -12.81
C LEU A 228 -18.94 4.75 -13.86
N ILE A 229 -19.30 3.56 -13.41
CA ILE A 229 -19.80 2.46 -14.26
C ILE A 229 -20.94 1.77 -13.50
N HIS A 230 -22.03 1.46 -14.23
CA HIS A 230 -23.13 0.65 -13.73
C HIS A 230 -23.00 -0.80 -14.19
N HIS A 231 -23.40 -1.72 -13.33
CA HIS A 231 -23.56 -3.12 -13.71
C HIS A 231 -24.44 -3.27 -14.95
N ASN A 232 -24.05 -4.20 -15.82
CA ASN A 232 -24.76 -4.56 -17.05
C ASN A 232 -24.85 -3.45 -18.12
N GLU A 233 -24.13 -2.33 -17.95
CA GLU A 233 -23.97 -1.34 -19.05
C GLU A 233 -23.00 -1.82 -20.11
N VAL A 234 -23.25 -1.40 -21.35
CA VAL A 234 -22.30 -1.56 -22.46
C VAL A 234 -21.10 -0.66 -22.23
N PRO A 235 -19.87 -1.15 -22.36
CA PRO A 235 -18.68 -0.34 -22.17
C PRO A 235 -18.61 0.84 -23.16
N LYS A 236 -18.53 2.06 -22.64
CA LYS A 236 -18.34 3.28 -23.42
C LYS A 236 -16.93 3.84 -23.28
N SER A 237 -16.34 3.64 -22.12
CA SER A 237 -15.03 4.16 -21.75
C SER A 237 -14.31 3.22 -20.80
N VAL A 238 -12.99 3.30 -20.82
CA VAL A 238 -12.07 2.78 -19.81
C VAL A 238 -11.53 3.96 -19.05
N PHE A 239 -11.41 3.83 -17.72
CA PHE A 239 -10.94 4.89 -16.85
C PHE A 239 -9.59 4.52 -16.23
N LEU A 240 -8.60 5.37 -16.41
CA LEU A 240 -7.37 5.30 -15.59
C LEU A 240 -7.51 6.25 -14.42
N ILE A 241 -7.56 5.72 -13.22
CA ILE A 241 -7.69 6.51 -11.99
C ILE A 241 -6.37 7.22 -11.71
N LEU A 242 -6.36 8.55 -11.76
CA LEU A 242 -5.17 9.36 -11.50
C LEU A 242 -5.05 9.69 -10.02
N THR A 243 -6.16 10.05 -9.39
CA THR A 243 -6.24 10.30 -7.94
C THR A 243 -7.55 9.79 -7.37
N GLY A 244 -7.56 9.55 -6.07
CA GLY A 244 -8.75 9.08 -5.36
C GLY A 244 -8.87 7.56 -5.32
N THR A 245 -10.06 7.11 -4.91
CA THR A 245 -10.36 5.70 -4.64
C THR A 245 -11.72 5.34 -5.20
N VAL A 246 -11.79 4.19 -5.88
CA VAL A 246 -13.01 3.63 -6.46
C VAL A 246 -13.28 2.27 -5.82
N GLU A 247 -14.52 2.02 -5.46
CA GLU A 247 -14.99 0.71 -5.02
C GLU A 247 -15.59 -0.04 -6.21
N PHE A 248 -15.13 -1.25 -6.44
CA PHE A 248 -15.76 -2.22 -7.31
C PHE A 248 -16.71 -3.09 -6.49
N ILE A 249 -17.95 -3.26 -6.93
CA ILE A 249 -18.98 -4.09 -6.29
C ILE A 249 -19.42 -5.12 -7.32
N ALA A 250 -19.04 -6.38 -7.07
CA ALA A 250 -19.48 -7.50 -7.91
C ALA A 250 -20.97 -7.77 -7.69
N SER A 251 -21.69 -8.08 -8.77
CA SER A 251 -23.15 -8.25 -8.70
C SER A 251 -23.59 -9.64 -8.25
N GLU A 252 -22.76 -10.66 -8.44
CA GLU A 252 -23.14 -12.06 -8.20
C GLU A 252 -23.00 -12.48 -6.73
N ASP A 253 -22.00 -11.96 -6.01
CA ASP A 253 -21.64 -12.43 -4.66
C ASP A 253 -21.44 -11.32 -3.63
N SER A 254 -21.80 -10.08 -3.98
CA SER A 254 -21.64 -8.90 -3.12
C SER A 254 -20.21 -8.66 -2.62
N ARG A 255 -19.21 -9.26 -3.26
CA ARG A 255 -17.81 -8.93 -2.97
C ARG A 255 -17.52 -7.51 -3.41
N SER A 256 -16.80 -6.78 -2.59
CA SER A 256 -16.29 -5.47 -2.96
C SER A 256 -14.77 -5.46 -2.88
N SER A 257 -14.15 -4.68 -3.77
CA SER A 257 -12.72 -4.42 -3.73
C SER A 257 -12.44 -2.95 -3.95
N ILE A 258 -11.36 -2.45 -3.32
CA ILE A 258 -10.95 -1.06 -3.42
C ILE A 258 -9.87 -0.92 -4.47
N LEU A 259 -10.11 -0.01 -5.41
CA LEU A 259 -9.21 0.34 -6.48
C LEU A 259 -8.69 1.76 -6.24
N SER A 260 -7.37 1.89 -6.22
CA SER A 260 -6.70 3.15 -5.93
C SER A 260 -6.16 3.82 -7.20
N SER A 261 -5.54 4.97 -7.01
CA SER A 261 -4.76 5.66 -8.05
C SER A 261 -3.87 4.68 -8.83
N GLY A 262 -3.88 4.80 -10.14
CA GLY A 262 -3.19 3.94 -11.10
C GLY A 262 -3.99 2.71 -11.53
N SER A 263 -5.18 2.45 -10.98
CA SER A 263 -6.04 1.35 -11.47
C SER A 263 -6.67 1.71 -12.81
N VAL A 264 -6.72 0.73 -13.70
CA VAL A 264 -7.54 0.77 -14.93
C VAL A 264 -8.88 0.13 -14.62
N VAL A 265 -9.97 0.79 -14.99
CA VAL A 265 -11.34 0.42 -14.63
C VAL A 265 -12.19 0.30 -15.88
N GLY A 266 -12.93 -0.80 -16.00
CA GLY A 266 -13.82 -1.06 -17.13
C GLY A 266 -13.17 -1.74 -18.34
N ASP A 267 -11.89 -1.98 -18.31
CA ASP A 267 -11.08 -2.59 -19.38
C ASP A 267 -11.51 -4.03 -19.72
N MET A 268 -11.79 -4.87 -18.72
CA MET A 268 -12.22 -6.26 -18.94
C MET A 268 -13.47 -6.37 -19.84
N ALA A 269 -14.48 -5.54 -19.58
CA ALA A 269 -15.71 -5.55 -20.36
C ALA A 269 -15.44 -5.12 -21.83
N VAL A 270 -14.54 -4.16 -22.02
CA VAL A 270 -14.11 -3.71 -23.37
C VAL A 270 -13.35 -4.83 -24.09
N LEU A 271 -12.43 -5.52 -23.42
CA LEU A 271 -11.60 -6.57 -24.01
C LEU A 271 -12.40 -7.83 -24.35
N THR A 272 -13.36 -8.18 -23.52
CA THR A 272 -14.21 -9.36 -23.73
C THR A 272 -15.42 -9.11 -24.62
N GLY A 273 -15.71 -7.82 -24.92
CA GLY A 273 -16.92 -7.44 -25.66
C GLY A 273 -18.22 -7.71 -24.87
N SER A 274 -18.14 -7.83 -23.54
CA SER A 274 -19.26 -8.09 -22.64
C SER A 274 -19.77 -6.79 -22.01
N ASN A 275 -20.94 -6.86 -21.36
CA ASN A 275 -21.39 -5.81 -20.46
C ASN A 275 -20.58 -5.84 -19.16
N HIS A 276 -20.57 -4.73 -18.42
CA HIS A 276 -19.90 -4.66 -17.14
C HIS A 276 -20.54 -5.61 -16.12
N PHE A 277 -19.73 -6.46 -15.48
CA PHE A 277 -20.18 -7.47 -14.51
C PHE A 277 -20.32 -6.94 -13.07
N GLY A 278 -19.98 -5.68 -12.84
CA GLY A 278 -20.11 -5.01 -11.54
C GLY A 278 -20.29 -3.50 -11.68
N THR A 279 -20.47 -2.87 -10.53
CA THR A 279 -20.64 -1.42 -10.38
C THR A 279 -19.37 -0.82 -9.82
N TYR A 280 -18.95 0.34 -10.35
CA TYR A 280 -17.78 1.08 -9.84
C TYR A 280 -18.25 2.42 -9.27
N ARG A 281 -17.96 2.66 -8.00
CA ARG A 281 -18.38 3.85 -7.25
C ARG A 281 -17.18 4.60 -6.70
N ALA A 282 -17.13 5.91 -6.88
CA ALA A 282 -16.15 6.78 -6.24
C ALA A 282 -16.33 6.79 -4.72
N LEU A 283 -15.31 6.44 -3.95
CA LEU A 283 -15.32 6.54 -2.48
C LEU A 283 -14.79 7.89 -1.98
N SER A 284 -13.96 8.56 -2.78
CA SER A 284 -13.47 9.91 -2.57
C SER A 284 -13.66 10.74 -3.82
N GLN A 285 -13.20 11.97 -3.85
CA GLN A 285 -13.06 12.68 -5.12
C GLN A 285 -12.05 11.92 -6.00
N VAL A 286 -12.46 11.59 -7.21
CA VAL A 286 -11.67 10.85 -8.20
C VAL A 286 -11.39 11.74 -9.40
N ASP A 287 -10.12 11.87 -9.78
CA ASP A 287 -9.71 12.38 -11.11
C ASP A 287 -9.33 11.17 -11.96
N ALA A 288 -9.94 11.04 -13.14
CA ALA A 288 -9.73 9.92 -14.03
C ALA A 288 -9.49 10.40 -15.48
N LEU A 289 -8.53 9.77 -16.15
CA LEU A 289 -8.39 9.86 -17.59
C LEU A 289 -9.44 8.94 -18.23
N THR A 290 -10.35 9.53 -19.02
CA THR A 290 -11.47 8.83 -19.65
C THR A 290 -11.11 8.46 -21.08
N ILE A 291 -10.83 7.20 -21.32
CA ILE A 291 -10.41 6.65 -22.61
C ILE A 291 -11.62 6.03 -23.30
N PRO A 292 -12.07 6.50 -24.47
CA PRO A 292 -13.16 5.87 -25.22
C PRO A 292 -12.89 4.39 -25.48
N ALA A 293 -13.91 3.53 -25.29
CA ALA A 293 -13.77 2.08 -25.46
C ALA A 293 -13.23 1.68 -26.84
N SER A 294 -13.70 2.34 -27.90
CA SER A 294 -13.21 2.10 -29.28
C SER A 294 -11.73 2.45 -29.44
N LEU A 295 -11.28 3.55 -28.85
CA LEU A 295 -9.87 3.95 -28.85
C LEU A 295 -9.01 2.95 -28.09
N PHE A 296 -9.49 2.50 -26.92
CA PHE A 296 -8.80 1.51 -26.13
C PHE A 296 -8.66 0.17 -26.88
N GLN A 297 -9.75 -0.31 -27.53
CA GLN A 297 -9.69 -1.51 -28.36
C GLN A 297 -8.69 -1.38 -29.50
N GLU A 298 -8.71 -0.27 -30.22
CA GLU A 298 -7.76 0.00 -31.31
C GLU A 298 -6.31 0.05 -30.81
N PHE A 299 -6.08 0.69 -29.65
CA PHE A 299 -4.76 0.73 -29.00
C PHE A 299 -4.25 -0.67 -28.66
N ILE A 300 -5.09 -1.51 -28.07
CA ILE A 300 -4.74 -2.90 -27.71
C ILE A 300 -4.45 -3.73 -28.97
N SER A 301 -5.34 -3.65 -29.97
CA SER A 301 -5.20 -4.42 -31.22
C SER A 301 -3.97 -4.01 -32.01
N ARG A 302 -3.77 -2.70 -32.20
CA ARG A 302 -2.62 -2.15 -32.92
C ARG A 302 -1.27 -2.57 -32.31
N ASN A 303 -1.21 -2.67 -30.99
CA ASN A 303 -0.01 -3.05 -30.27
C ASN A 303 0.06 -4.55 -29.97
N GLN A 304 -0.91 -5.36 -30.45
CA GLN A 304 -0.97 -6.83 -30.28
C GLN A 304 -0.93 -7.26 -28.82
N LEU A 305 -1.65 -6.55 -27.93
CA LEU A 305 -1.60 -6.73 -26.49
C LEU A 305 -2.72 -7.62 -25.94
N GLU A 306 -3.65 -8.12 -26.75
CA GLU A 306 -4.85 -8.82 -26.31
C GLU A 306 -4.54 -9.99 -25.36
N GLU A 307 -3.65 -10.87 -25.77
CA GLU A 307 -3.30 -12.05 -24.98
C GLU A 307 -2.48 -11.70 -23.74
N GLU A 308 -1.51 -10.77 -23.87
CA GLU A 308 -0.70 -10.31 -22.75
C GLU A 308 -1.57 -9.66 -21.67
N ILE A 309 -2.49 -8.78 -22.05
CA ILE A 309 -3.34 -8.07 -21.09
C ILE A 309 -4.31 -9.01 -20.42
N LYS A 310 -4.96 -9.92 -21.14
CA LYS A 310 -5.82 -10.94 -20.52
C LYS A 310 -5.06 -11.74 -19.47
N HIS A 311 -3.88 -12.25 -19.83
CA HIS A 311 -3.04 -13.00 -18.89
C HIS A 311 -2.67 -12.16 -17.65
N ILE A 312 -2.30 -10.89 -17.82
CA ILE A 312 -2.01 -9.99 -16.70
C ILE A 312 -3.24 -9.78 -15.83
N LEU A 313 -4.42 -9.58 -16.41
CA LEU A 313 -5.66 -9.35 -15.69
C LEU A 313 -6.10 -10.58 -14.88
N ASP A 314 -5.97 -11.79 -15.44
CA ASP A 314 -6.25 -13.04 -14.72
C ASP A 314 -5.34 -13.20 -13.49
N ILE A 315 -4.05 -12.90 -13.63
CA ILE A 315 -3.10 -12.91 -12.52
C ILE A 315 -3.44 -11.83 -11.49
N MET A 316 -3.78 -10.62 -11.94
CA MET A 316 -4.15 -9.50 -11.05
C MET A 316 -5.42 -9.79 -10.26
N GLU A 317 -6.41 -10.45 -10.85
CA GLU A 317 -7.62 -10.90 -10.15
C GLU A 317 -7.25 -11.88 -9.03
N TYR A 318 -6.43 -12.87 -9.32
CA TYR A 318 -5.93 -13.78 -8.30
C TYR A 318 -5.15 -13.05 -7.21
N PHE A 319 -4.26 -12.10 -7.58
CA PHE A 319 -3.51 -11.30 -6.60
C PHE A 319 -4.42 -10.46 -5.71
N GLN A 320 -5.51 -9.90 -6.27
CA GLN A 320 -6.49 -9.11 -5.52
C GLN A 320 -7.17 -9.94 -4.43
N GLN A 321 -7.40 -11.23 -4.67
CA GLN A 321 -8.03 -12.15 -3.73
C GLN A 321 -7.03 -12.81 -2.77
N SER A 322 -5.72 -12.72 -3.06
CA SER A 322 -4.67 -13.37 -2.26
C SER A 322 -4.39 -12.61 -0.96
N TRP A 323 -4.14 -13.35 0.13
CA TRP A 323 -3.67 -12.76 1.38
C TRP A 323 -2.36 -11.96 1.20
N LEU A 324 -1.48 -12.40 0.31
CA LEU A 324 -0.16 -11.78 0.13
C LEU A 324 -0.24 -10.36 -0.40
N PHE A 325 -1.07 -10.12 -1.42
CA PHE A 325 -1.17 -8.83 -2.10
C PHE A 325 -2.44 -8.07 -1.70
N GLY A 326 -3.61 -8.66 -1.91
CA GLY A 326 -4.92 -8.11 -1.55
C GLY A 326 -5.09 -6.63 -1.90
N GLU A 327 -5.74 -5.89 -1.02
CA GLU A 327 -5.88 -4.44 -1.10
C GLU A 327 -4.61 -3.68 -0.66
N SER A 328 -3.62 -4.38 -0.09
CA SER A 328 -2.40 -3.77 0.45
C SER A 328 -1.43 -3.30 -0.64
N VAL A 329 -1.62 -3.74 -1.89
CA VAL A 329 -0.75 -3.43 -3.02
C VAL A 329 -1.58 -2.81 -4.15
N SER A 330 -1.16 -1.67 -4.68
CA SER A 330 -1.87 -0.97 -5.75
C SER A 330 -1.84 -1.74 -7.07
N SER A 331 -2.85 -1.51 -7.92
CA SER A 331 -2.99 -2.19 -9.21
C SER A 331 -1.79 -2.04 -10.14
N PRO A 332 -1.13 -0.87 -10.27
CA PRO A 332 0.07 -0.75 -11.11
C PRO A 332 1.23 -1.63 -10.62
N VAL A 333 1.38 -1.75 -9.30
CA VAL A 333 2.42 -2.61 -8.71
C VAL A 333 2.09 -4.08 -8.94
N LYS A 334 0.81 -4.48 -8.77
CA LYS A 334 0.35 -5.84 -9.10
C LYS A 334 0.56 -6.17 -10.58
N ALA A 335 0.24 -5.26 -11.50
CA ALA A 335 0.47 -5.43 -12.93
C ALA A 335 1.97 -5.63 -13.26
N ARG A 336 2.86 -4.87 -12.61
CA ARG A 336 4.31 -5.05 -12.77
C ARG A 336 4.78 -6.44 -12.32
N ILE A 337 4.24 -6.96 -11.21
CA ILE A 337 4.56 -8.30 -10.72
C ILE A 337 3.93 -9.36 -11.65
N ALA A 338 2.69 -9.17 -12.08
CA ALA A 338 1.98 -10.09 -12.97
C ALA A 338 2.72 -10.34 -14.28
N ARG A 339 3.36 -9.33 -14.86
CA ARG A 339 4.22 -9.48 -16.04
C ARG A 339 5.44 -10.37 -15.83
N LYS A 340 5.86 -10.53 -14.58
CA LYS A 340 6.98 -11.39 -14.18
C LYS A 340 6.50 -12.69 -13.56
N THR A 341 5.26 -13.05 -13.84
CA THR A 341 4.59 -14.23 -13.33
C THR A 341 4.28 -15.17 -14.48
N GLU A 342 4.71 -16.41 -14.35
CA GLU A 342 4.48 -17.49 -15.30
C GLU A 342 3.40 -18.43 -14.77
N LEU A 343 2.58 -18.96 -15.65
CA LEU A 343 1.65 -20.04 -15.34
C LEU A 343 2.35 -21.39 -15.55
N LEU A 344 2.36 -22.23 -14.51
CA LEU A 344 2.86 -23.59 -14.55
C LEU A 344 1.70 -24.56 -14.40
N GLU A 345 1.52 -25.44 -15.38
CA GLU A 345 0.60 -26.57 -15.30
C GLU A 345 1.41 -27.83 -15.01
N CYS A 346 1.12 -28.48 -13.90
CA CYS A 346 1.81 -29.69 -13.44
C CYS A 346 0.84 -30.86 -13.42
N LYS A 347 1.27 -32.02 -13.91
CA LYS A 347 0.53 -33.26 -13.78
C LYS A 347 0.86 -33.94 -12.46
N LYS A 348 -0.05 -34.80 -12.00
CA LYS A 348 0.19 -35.63 -10.82
C LYS A 348 1.53 -36.38 -10.93
N GLY A 349 2.39 -36.20 -9.93
CA GLY A 349 3.72 -36.80 -9.85
C GLY A 349 4.85 -35.95 -10.44
N ASP A 350 4.53 -34.81 -11.06
CA ASP A 350 5.54 -33.90 -11.57
C ASP A 350 6.32 -33.24 -10.43
N MET A 351 7.63 -33.16 -10.60
CA MET A 351 8.49 -32.41 -9.72
C MET A 351 8.52 -30.95 -10.18
N ILE A 352 8.16 -30.03 -9.27
CA ILE A 352 8.18 -28.62 -9.56
C ILE A 352 9.61 -28.10 -9.39
N PRO A 353 10.14 -27.35 -10.37
CA PRO A 353 11.47 -26.79 -10.29
C PRO A 353 11.71 -26.01 -8.99
N ASN A 354 12.77 -26.36 -8.28
CA ASN A 354 13.16 -25.63 -7.07
C ASN A 354 14.12 -24.47 -7.42
N ASP A 355 13.72 -23.66 -8.40
CA ASP A 355 14.44 -22.49 -8.87
C ASP A 355 14.23 -21.29 -7.97
N PHE A 356 14.90 -20.17 -8.30
CA PHE A 356 14.64 -18.89 -7.67
C PHE A 356 13.27 -18.36 -8.13
N GLY A 357 12.42 -17.98 -7.16
CA GLY A 357 11.08 -17.46 -7.41
C GLY A 357 10.15 -17.66 -6.22
N LEU A 358 9.00 -17.01 -6.27
CA LEU A 358 7.89 -17.28 -5.36
C LEU A 358 6.82 -18.06 -6.14
N PHE A 359 6.37 -19.17 -5.59
CA PHE A 359 5.35 -20.03 -6.18
C PHE A 359 4.05 -19.89 -5.39
N MET A 360 2.93 -19.73 -6.07
CA MET A 360 1.59 -19.60 -5.48
C MET A 360 0.66 -20.67 -6.07
N LEU A 361 0.08 -21.50 -5.23
CA LEU A 361 -0.84 -22.55 -5.68
C LEU A 361 -2.22 -21.96 -5.95
N ILE A 362 -2.68 -22.06 -7.22
CA ILE A 362 -4.00 -21.62 -7.64
C ILE A 362 -5.01 -22.73 -7.42
N HIS A 363 -4.68 -23.93 -7.93
CA HIS A 363 -5.53 -25.12 -7.87
C HIS A 363 -4.65 -26.35 -7.76
N GLY A 364 -5.09 -27.33 -6.98
CA GLY A 364 -4.39 -28.61 -6.84
C GLY A 364 -3.88 -28.86 -5.43
N ASP A 365 -2.89 -29.74 -5.36
CA ASP A 365 -2.28 -30.21 -4.11
C ASP A 365 -0.78 -30.40 -4.32
N ILE A 366 0.03 -29.70 -3.53
CA ILE A 366 1.49 -29.75 -3.61
C ILE A 366 2.06 -30.23 -2.28
N ASP A 367 2.99 -31.16 -2.39
CA ASP A 367 3.73 -31.70 -1.26
C ASP A 367 5.17 -31.21 -1.28
N LEU A 368 5.62 -30.60 -0.18
CA LEU A 368 6.97 -30.08 0.01
C LEU A 368 7.76 -31.02 0.94
N ALA A 369 8.82 -31.63 0.43
CA ALA A 369 9.72 -32.46 1.24
C ALA A 369 10.65 -31.59 2.10
N VAL A 370 10.62 -31.77 3.42
CA VAL A 370 11.40 -30.97 4.37
C VAL A 370 12.90 -31.31 4.22
N LYS A 371 13.75 -30.27 4.14
CA LYS A 371 15.21 -30.42 4.12
C LYS A 371 15.68 -30.99 5.46
N GLU A 372 16.59 -31.90 5.48
CA GLU A 372 17.11 -32.57 6.69
C GLU A 372 16.20 -33.65 7.29
N HIS A 373 14.90 -33.68 6.93
CA HIS A 373 13.91 -34.64 7.40
C HIS A 373 13.06 -35.14 6.22
N GLN A 374 13.66 -35.95 5.33
CA GLN A 374 13.01 -36.34 4.07
C GLN A 374 11.74 -37.17 4.23
N ASP A 375 11.49 -37.73 5.42
CA ASP A 375 10.22 -38.41 5.76
C ASP A 375 9.14 -37.45 6.22
N GLN A 376 9.45 -36.17 6.35
CA GLN A 376 8.47 -35.13 6.71
C GLN A 376 8.10 -34.30 5.49
N HIS A 377 6.81 -34.07 5.36
CA HIS A 377 6.21 -33.39 4.25
C HIS A 377 5.28 -32.29 4.74
N LEU A 378 5.24 -31.20 3.99
CA LEU A 378 4.29 -30.10 4.22
C LEU A 378 3.39 -29.98 3.00
N LYS A 379 2.10 -30.11 3.24
CA LYS A 379 1.09 -29.90 2.25
C LYS A 379 0.83 -28.41 2.02
N ILE A 380 0.75 -28.00 0.76
CA ILE A 380 0.39 -26.65 0.31
C ILE A 380 -1.04 -26.69 -0.21
N GLU A 381 -1.88 -25.82 0.34
CA GLU A 381 -3.27 -25.69 -0.05
C GLU A 381 -3.49 -24.55 -1.05
N ASN A 382 -4.64 -24.54 -1.71
CA ASN A 382 -5.01 -23.47 -2.65
C ASN A 382 -4.94 -22.09 -1.99
N GLY A 383 -4.27 -21.14 -2.64
CA GLY A 383 -4.04 -19.80 -2.13
C GLY A 383 -2.77 -19.65 -1.30
N ASP A 384 -2.10 -20.75 -0.93
CA ASP A 384 -0.82 -20.71 -0.22
C ASP A 384 0.37 -20.57 -1.20
N PHE A 385 1.55 -20.28 -0.66
CA PHE A 385 2.75 -20.02 -1.46
C PHE A 385 4.01 -20.61 -0.80
N TRP A 386 5.10 -20.76 -1.57
CA TRP A 386 6.43 -21.19 -1.09
C TRP A 386 7.54 -20.55 -1.92
N GLY A 387 8.79 -20.68 -1.46
CA GLY A 387 9.98 -20.10 -2.10
C GLY A 387 10.58 -18.90 -1.37
N GLU A 388 9.88 -18.36 -0.37
CA GLU A 388 10.26 -17.19 0.42
C GLU A 388 11.62 -17.34 1.13
N GLY A 389 11.96 -18.54 1.55
CA GLY A 389 13.21 -18.80 2.27
C GLY A 389 14.48 -18.52 1.46
N LYS A 390 14.45 -18.81 0.16
CA LYS A 390 15.54 -18.43 -0.76
C LYS A 390 15.64 -16.94 -0.95
N LEU A 391 14.50 -16.28 -0.98
CA LEU A 391 14.37 -14.87 -1.28
C LEU A 391 15.02 -13.99 -0.20
N PHE A 392 14.76 -14.29 1.07
CA PHE A 392 15.18 -13.42 2.19
C PHE A 392 16.33 -13.97 3.02
N PHE A 393 16.45 -15.29 3.16
CA PHE A 393 17.35 -15.90 4.14
C PHE A 393 18.46 -16.74 3.50
N PHE A 394 18.46 -16.86 2.17
CA PHE A 394 19.33 -17.80 1.45
C PHE A 394 19.22 -19.24 1.99
N GLN A 395 18.12 -19.56 2.67
CA GLN A 395 17.83 -20.84 3.29
C GLN A 395 16.65 -21.51 2.61
N GLN A 396 16.76 -22.80 2.44
CA GLN A 396 15.67 -23.62 1.95
C GLN A 396 15.18 -24.52 3.08
N LEU A 397 13.91 -24.42 3.39
CA LEU A 397 13.23 -25.36 4.30
C LEU A 397 12.90 -26.69 3.58
N PHE A 398 12.83 -26.67 2.26
CA PHE A 398 12.37 -27.77 1.43
C PHE A 398 13.42 -28.13 0.38
N THR A 399 13.49 -29.43 0.03
CA THR A 399 14.38 -29.95 -1.00
C THR A 399 13.73 -29.93 -2.38
N HIS A 400 12.47 -30.35 -2.46
CA HIS A 400 11.70 -30.40 -3.69
C HIS A 400 10.20 -30.26 -3.39
N ALA A 401 9.44 -29.95 -4.42
CA ALA A 401 7.99 -29.90 -4.42
C ALA A 401 7.45 -30.89 -5.46
N VAL A 402 6.38 -31.61 -5.12
CA VAL A 402 5.75 -32.61 -6.00
C VAL A 402 4.26 -32.35 -6.09
N ALA A 403 3.71 -32.40 -7.31
CA ALA A 403 2.28 -32.29 -7.52
C ALA A 403 1.60 -33.63 -7.14
N MET A 404 0.70 -33.60 -6.16
CA MET A 404 -0.04 -34.77 -5.70
C MET A 404 -1.30 -35.03 -6.54
N GLU A 405 -1.74 -34.05 -7.28
CA GLU A 405 -2.76 -34.10 -8.33
C GLU A 405 -2.43 -33.10 -9.44
N ASP A 406 -3.22 -33.07 -10.51
CA ASP A 406 -3.05 -32.05 -11.56
C ASP A 406 -3.21 -30.66 -10.94
N SER A 407 -2.18 -29.84 -11.06
CA SER A 407 -2.08 -28.59 -10.30
C SER A 407 -1.69 -27.41 -11.20
N THR A 408 -2.20 -26.24 -10.85
CA THR A 408 -1.92 -24.98 -11.51
C THR A 408 -1.26 -24.01 -10.52
N ILE A 409 -0.12 -23.43 -10.93
CA ILE A 409 0.74 -22.64 -10.06
C ILE A 409 1.14 -21.36 -10.79
N TYR A 410 1.08 -20.20 -10.10
CA TYR A 410 1.79 -19.02 -10.53
C TYR A 410 3.20 -18.99 -9.96
N ARG A 411 4.19 -18.74 -10.82
CA ARG A 411 5.59 -18.55 -10.45
C ARG A 411 6.01 -17.11 -10.73
N ILE A 412 6.33 -16.36 -9.70
CA ILE A 412 6.91 -15.01 -9.81
C ILE A 412 8.40 -15.16 -10.02
N THR A 413 8.89 -14.92 -11.24
CA THR A 413 10.27 -15.18 -11.65
C THR A 413 11.26 -14.13 -11.14
N GLU A 414 10.86 -12.85 -11.14
CA GLU A 414 11.67 -11.75 -10.62
C GLU A 414 11.24 -11.40 -9.18
N ALA A 415 11.26 -12.39 -8.30
CA ALA A 415 10.77 -12.27 -6.93
C ALA A 415 11.54 -11.24 -6.07
N GLU A 416 12.70 -10.75 -6.52
CA GLU A 416 13.41 -9.63 -5.90
C GLU A 416 12.56 -8.35 -5.81
N LEU A 417 11.64 -8.14 -6.76
CA LEU A 417 10.68 -7.03 -6.73
C LEU A 417 9.83 -7.02 -5.45
N LEU A 418 9.56 -8.18 -4.87
CA LEU A 418 8.75 -8.31 -3.65
C LEU A 418 9.47 -7.73 -2.41
N LYS A 419 10.80 -7.65 -2.44
CA LYS A 419 11.60 -7.04 -1.37
C LYS A 419 11.40 -5.52 -1.28
N GLU A 420 11.06 -4.89 -2.40
CA GLU A 420 10.82 -3.46 -2.50
C GLU A 420 9.46 -3.05 -1.92
N ILE A 421 8.55 -4.01 -1.70
CA ILE A 421 7.19 -3.78 -1.21
C ILE A 421 7.13 -4.13 0.28
N PRO A 422 7.19 -3.15 1.20
CA PRO A 422 7.35 -3.41 2.63
C PRO A 422 6.29 -4.37 3.20
N VAL A 423 5.02 -4.17 2.87
CA VAL A 423 3.92 -5.01 3.38
C VAL A 423 4.05 -6.46 2.91
N VAL A 424 4.41 -6.70 1.65
CA VAL A 424 4.62 -8.04 1.09
C VAL A 424 5.85 -8.69 1.72
N ARG A 425 6.93 -7.92 1.84
CA ARG A 425 8.16 -8.40 2.51
C ARG A 425 7.89 -8.88 3.93
N TRP A 426 7.15 -8.12 4.73
CA TRP A 426 6.82 -8.50 6.10
C TRP A 426 5.93 -9.75 6.15
N LYS A 427 4.91 -9.84 5.31
CA LYS A 427 4.06 -11.03 5.19
C LYS A 427 4.86 -12.28 4.83
N LEU A 428 5.80 -12.19 3.90
CA LEU A 428 6.67 -13.31 3.50
C LEU A 428 7.60 -13.75 4.63
N ILE A 429 8.21 -12.80 5.36
CA ILE A 429 9.08 -13.10 6.51
C ILE A 429 8.27 -13.78 7.62
N GLU A 430 7.13 -13.21 7.99
CA GLU A 430 6.24 -13.78 9.04
C GLU A 430 5.76 -15.19 8.67
N HIS A 431 5.40 -15.41 7.40
CA HIS A 431 4.95 -16.70 6.92
C HIS A 431 6.07 -17.74 6.98
N TRP A 432 7.29 -17.37 6.57
CA TRP A 432 8.45 -18.25 6.65
C TRP A 432 8.79 -18.62 8.11
N GLU A 433 8.76 -17.68 9.04
CA GLU A 433 9.00 -17.94 10.46
C GLU A 433 7.97 -18.89 11.05
N LYS A 434 6.67 -18.64 10.81
CA LYS A 434 5.59 -19.54 11.24
C LYS A 434 5.75 -20.96 10.70
N ARG A 435 6.15 -21.09 9.43
CA ARG A 435 6.38 -22.37 8.78
C ARG A 435 7.58 -23.08 9.35
N ARG A 436 8.69 -22.39 9.56
CA ARG A 436 9.88 -22.91 10.24
C ARG A 436 9.56 -23.44 11.63
N ASP A 437 8.86 -22.65 12.46
CA ASP A 437 8.47 -23.01 13.81
C ASP A 437 7.53 -24.22 13.83
N LYS A 438 6.62 -24.33 12.86
CA LYS A 438 5.74 -25.51 12.72
C LYS A 438 6.54 -26.77 12.40
N ILE A 439 7.53 -26.68 11.51
CA ILE A 439 8.42 -27.79 11.18
C ILE A 439 9.24 -28.18 12.43
N GLN A 440 9.85 -27.23 13.13
CA GLN A 440 10.64 -27.51 14.33
C GLN A 440 9.82 -28.21 15.42
N LYS A 441 8.60 -27.75 15.70
CA LYS A 441 7.70 -28.40 16.65
C LYS A 441 7.30 -29.81 16.25
N SER A 442 7.18 -30.10 14.95
CA SER A 442 6.87 -31.45 14.46
C SER A 442 8.05 -32.42 14.58
N ILE A 443 9.27 -31.89 14.72
CA ILE A 443 10.51 -32.66 14.87
C ILE A 443 10.85 -32.94 16.36
N GLY A 444 10.13 -32.34 17.30
CA GLY A 444 10.28 -32.63 18.73
C GLY A 444 11.43 -31.87 19.43
N PHE A 445 11.67 -30.61 18.99
CA PHE A 445 12.47 -29.63 19.73
C PHE A 445 11.61 -28.65 20.49
#